data_aebb6fb272318b089c8f35107d81b34a
#
_entry.id   aebb6fb272318b089c8f35107d81b34a
#
_cell.length_a   1.000
_cell.length_b   1.000
_cell.length_c   1.000
_cell.angle_alpha   90.00
_cell.angle_beta   90.00
_cell.angle_gamma   90.00
#
_symmetry.space_group_name_H-M   'P 1'
#
loop_
_entity.id
_entity.type
_entity.pdbx_description
1 polymer ?
#
loop_
_entity_poly.entity_id
_entity_poly.type
_entity_poly.pdbx_seq_one_letter_code
_entity_poly.pdbx_strand_id
1 'polypeptide(L)'
;VLSGRWYRSSVLAGPWTYVDPAKVPVAFADVPDKSEKAEVLAHVPGTDEAKDAVMDTMIPQTSAVRRGAAELEVTWDGVPQFERIPGTSLLYARNTSAQVLKVDDRYYAVEQGVWYVSGSAYGPWAVADSRPDEVEEIPPSSPAYNVKYVYIYDYTPEVVHVGYLPGYTWAFPYRGAVVYGTGHYYRPWLGPAYYYP
;
A
#
# COMPACT_ATOMS: atom_id res chain seq x y z
N VAL A 1 -15.42 -5.71 13.06
CA VAL A 1 -14.47 -5.52 11.95
C VAL A 1 -13.83 -4.15 12.10
N LEU A 2 -12.53 -4.04 11.91
CA LEU A 2 -11.78 -2.79 11.90
C LEU A 2 -10.81 -2.80 10.72
N SER A 3 -10.89 -1.81 9.85
CA SER A 3 -10.07 -1.72 8.62
C SER A 3 -10.06 -3.03 7.80
N GLY A 4 -11.22 -3.67 7.68
CA GLY A 4 -11.39 -4.95 6.98
C GLY A 4 -10.89 -6.19 7.73
N ARG A 5 -10.36 -6.03 8.95
CA ARG A 5 -9.83 -7.13 9.76
C ARG A 5 -10.77 -7.51 10.88
N TRP A 6 -10.87 -8.82 11.14
CA TRP A 6 -11.72 -9.37 12.18
C TRP A 6 -11.01 -9.42 13.52
N TYR A 7 -11.74 -9.05 14.56
CA TYR A 7 -11.30 -9.16 15.95
C TYR A 7 -12.40 -9.77 16.80
N ARG A 8 -12.00 -10.49 17.83
CA ARG A 8 -12.92 -11.07 18.83
C ARG A 8 -12.52 -10.69 20.24
N SER A 9 -13.51 -10.55 21.09
CA SER A 9 -13.35 -10.44 22.55
C SER A 9 -14.52 -11.12 23.24
N SER A 10 -14.34 -11.54 24.50
CA SER A 10 -15.41 -12.04 25.35
C SER A 10 -16.24 -10.92 25.97
N VAL A 11 -15.74 -9.69 26.01
CA VAL A 11 -16.42 -8.51 26.53
C VAL A 11 -16.14 -7.29 25.64
N LEU A 12 -17.07 -6.33 25.58
CA LEU A 12 -16.97 -5.16 24.70
C LEU A 12 -15.74 -4.29 25.00
N ALA A 13 -15.32 -4.24 26.25
CA ALA A 13 -14.14 -3.46 26.66
C ALA A 13 -12.78 -4.07 26.19
N GLY A 14 -12.79 -5.29 25.62
CA GLY A 14 -11.57 -6.01 25.24
C GLY A 14 -10.94 -6.79 26.40
N PRO A 15 -9.73 -7.30 26.23
CA PRO A 15 -8.87 -7.13 25.05
C PRO A 15 -9.42 -7.79 23.79
N TRP A 16 -9.17 -7.17 22.63
CA TRP A 16 -9.54 -7.67 21.32
C TRP A 16 -8.39 -8.44 20.69
N THR A 17 -8.68 -9.63 20.19
CA THR A 17 -7.70 -10.50 19.54
C THR A 17 -8.02 -10.62 18.06
N TYR A 18 -7.01 -10.44 17.21
CA TYR A 18 -7.13 -10.64 15.76
C TYR A 18 -7.61 -12.06 15.44
N VAL A 19 -8.52 -12.15 14.47
CA VAL A 19 -9.03 -13.41 13.93
C VAL A 19 -8.57 -13.54 12.49
N ASP A 20 -7.85 -14.63 12.19
CA ASP A 20 -7.48 -14.96 10.83
C ASP A 20 -8.74 -15.12 9.97
N PRO A 21 -8.81 -14.53 8.76
CA PRO A 21 -9.98 -14.65 7.88
C PRO A 21 -10.46 -16.08 7.66
N ALA A 22 -9.54 -17.05 7.59
CA ALA A 22 -9.90 -18.47 7.46
C ALA A 22 -10.60 -19.06 8.71
N LYS A 23 -10.61 -18.33 9.82
CA LYS A 23 -11.25 -18.73 11.10
C LYS A 23 -12.48 -17.89 11.44
N VAL A 24 -12.91 -17.02 10.53
CA VAL A 24 -14.18 -16.29 10.68
C VAL A 24 -15.32 -17.29 10.61
N PRO A 25 -16.27 -17.30 11.58
CA PRO A 25 -17.38 -18.23 11.56
C PRO A 25 -18.21 -18.10 10.29
N VAL A 26 -18.52 -19.23 9.64
CA VAL A 26 -19.27 -19.29 8.37
C VAL A 26 -20.66 -18.64 8.51
N ALA A 27 -21.26 -18.67 9.70
CA ALA A 27 -22.56 -18.04 9.99
C ALA A 27 -22.59 -16.51 9.69
N PHE A 28 -21.44 -15.85 9.59
CA PHE A 28 -21.43 -14.44 9.16
C PHE A 28 -21.78 -14.26 7.68
N ALA A 29 -21.65 -15.30 6.86
CA ALA A 29 -22.11 -15.28 5.47
C ALA A 29 -23.66 -15.32 5.36
N ASP A 30 -24.36 -15.69 6.43
CA ASP A 30 -25.82 -15.76 6.46
C ASP A 30 -26.47 -14.42 6.90
N VAL A 31 -25.67 -13.35 7.07
CA VAL A 31 -26.19 -12.01 7.38
C VAL A 31 -27.06 -11.54 6.22
N PRO A 32 -28.33 -11.14 6.44
CA PRO A 32 -29.18 -10.70 5.34
C PRO A 32 -28.69 -9.42 4.68
N ASP A 33 -28.73 -9.35 3.35
CA ASP A 33 -28.29 -8.19 2.54
C ASP A 33 -29.01 -6.88 2.93
N LYS A 34 -30.21 -6.97 3.47
CA LYS A 34 -30.99 -5.81 3.94
C LYS A 34 -30.76 -5.46 5.41
N SER A 35 -29.86 -6.17 6.08
CA SER A 35 -29.48 -5.86 7.46
C SER A 35 -28.68 -4.55 7.53
N GLU A 36 -28.84 -3.81 8.63
CA GLU A 36 -27.97 -2.67 8.96
C GLU A 36 -26.48 -3.07 9.09
N LYS A 37 -26.19 -4.36 9.18
CA LYS A 37 -24.84 -4.92 9.29
C LYS A 37 -24.38 -5.64 8.02
N ALA A 38 -25.12 -5.52 6.91
CA ALA A 38 -24.78 -6.19 5.63
C ALA A 38 -23.39 -5.81 5.11
N GLU A 39 -22.90 -4.60 5.41
CA GLU A 39 -21.53 -4.15 5.07
C GLU A 39 -20.43 -5.12 5.55
N VAL A 40 -20.71 -5.94 6.57
CA VAL A 40 -19.74 -6.93 7.07
C VAL A 40 -19.48 -8.03 6.06
N LEU A 41 -20.40 -8.32 5.14
CA LEU A 41 -20.30 -9.38 4.13
C LEU A 41 -19.08 -9.17 3.21
N ALA A 42 -18.77 -7.92 2.86
CA ALA A 42 -17.56 -7.59 2.07
C ALA A 42 -16.24 -7.99 2.77
N HIS A 43 -16.29 -8.32 4.06
CA HIS A 43 -15.15 -8.74 4.86
C HIS A 43 -15.22 -10.22 5.32
N VAL A 44 -16.22 -10.97 4.84
CA VAL A 44 -16.34 -12.41 5.07
C VAL A 44 -15.82 -13.15 3.85
N PRO A 45 -14.65 -13.82 3.92
CA PRO A 45 -14.09 -14.52 2.77
C PRO A 45 -15.06 -15.54 2.18
N GLY A 46 -15.26 -15.47 0.86
CA GLY A 46 -16.11 -16.41 0.12
C GLY A 46 -17.53 -15.93 -0.17
N THR A 47 -18.01 -14.85 0.45
CA THR A 47 -19.26 -14.19 0.05
C THR A 47 -19.10 -13.54 -1.33
N ASP A 48 -20.20 -13.24 -1.99
CA ASP A 48 -20.16 -12.57 -3.28
C ASP A 48 -19.75 -11.11 -3.12
N GLU A 49 -20.17 -10.45 -2.04
CA GLU A 49 -19.74 -9.08 -1.67
C GLU A 49 -18.22 -9.00 -1.44
N ALA A 50 -17.62 -9.99 -0.80
CA ALA A 50 -16.17 -10.02 -0.62
C ALA A 50 -15.42 -10.24 -1.94
N LYS A 51 -15.95 -11.10 -2.84
CA LYS A 51 -15.39 -11.30 -4.18
C LYS A 51 -15.51 -10.05 -5.03
N ASP A 52 -16.65 -9.38 -5.03
CA ASP A 52 -16.87 -8.13 -5.75
C ASP A 52 -15.94 -7.03 -5.22
N ALA A 53 -15.82 -6.87 -3.91
CA ALA A 53 -14.88 -5.93 -3.30
C ALA A 53 -13.43 -6.22 -3.71
N VAL A 54 -13.02 -7.50 -3.77
CA VAL A 54 -11.68 -7.88 -4.25
C VAL A 54 -11.51 -7.56 -5.72
N MET A 55 -12.52 -7.81 -6.57
CA MET A 55 -12.45 -7.45 -8.00
C MET A 55 -12.31 -5.95 -8.22
N ASP A 56 -12.99 -5.13 -7.43
CA ASP A 56 -12.87 -3.67 -7.48
C ASP A 56 -11.43 -3.20 -7.19
N THR A 57 -10.67 -3.92 -6.35
CA THR A 57 -9.26 -3.59 -6.10
C THR A 57 -8.33 -3.90 -7.29
N MET A 58 -8.82 -4.55 -8.33
CA MET A 58 -8.06 -4.88 -9.54
C MET A 58 -8.28 -3.90 -10.69
N ILE A 59 -9.11 -2.87 -10.50
CA ILE A 59 -9.40 -1.86 -11.51
C ILE A 59 -8.33 -0.76 -11.45
N PRO A 60 -7.45 -0.63 -12.49
CA PRO A 60 -6.38 0.34 -12.44
C PRO A 60 -6.86 1.77 -12.76
N GLN A 61 -6.25 2.73 -12.08
CA GLN A 61 -6.26 4.14 -12.48
C GLN A 61 -5.04 4.38 -13.36
N THR A 62 -5.23 4.82 -14.61
CA THR A 62 -4.13 4.99 -15.58
C THR A 62 -3.98 6.43 -16.05
N SER A 63 -2.76 6.83 -16.39
CA SER A 63 -2.42 8.14 -16.90
C SER A 63 -1.22 8.10 -17.85
N ALA A 64 -1.13 9.12 -18.73
CA ALA A 64 0.03 9.37 -19.55
C ALA A 64 0.78 10.59 -19.00
N VAL A 65 1.98 10.38 -18.50
CA VAL A 65 2.82 11.38 -17.83
C VAL A 65 3.87 11.91 -18.78
N ARG A 66 3.88 13.21 -19.06
CA ARG A 66 4.95 13.87 -19.83
C ARG A 66 6.18 14.06 -18.92
N ARG A 67 7.34 13.56 -19.34
CA ARG A 67 8.56 13.61 -18.56
C ARG A 67 8.98 15.01 -18.14
N GLY A 68 8.87 15.97 -19.04
CA GLY A 68 9.25 17.36 -18.76
C GLY A 68 8.26 18.18 -17.93
N ALA A 69 7.08 17.61 -17.63
CA ALA A 69 6.05 18.25 -16.82
C ALA A 69 5.93 17.65 -15.42
N ALA A 70 6.56 16.48 -15.18
CA ALA A 70 6.52 15.81 -13.92
C ALA A 70 7.77 16.15 -13.11
N GLU A 71 7.58 16.92 -12.03
CA GLU A 71 8.64 17.31 -11.10
C GLU A 71 8.39 16.63 -9.74
N LEU A 72 9.46 16.18 -9.10
CA LEU A 72 9.42 15.67 -7.74
C LEU A 72 10.46 16.39 -6.90
N GLU A 73 10.00 16.92 -5.77
CA GLU A 73 10.85 17.43 -4.71
C GLU A 73 10.68 16.55 -3.45
N VAL A 74 11.78 16.03 -2.94
CA VAL A 74 11.78 15.24 -1.70
C VAL A 74 12.43 16.05 -0.59
N THR A 75 11.65 16.37 0.44
CA THR A 75 12.14 17.06 1.63
C THR A 75 12.52 16.05 2.71
N TRP A 76 13.60 16.32 3.43
CA TRP A 76 14.14 15.45 4.47
C TRP A 76 14.21 16.16 5.82
N ASP A 77 13.92 15.42 6.87
CA ASP A 77 14.22 15.85 8.22
C ASP A 77 15.66 15.45 8.59
N GLY A 78 16.60 16.33 8.29
CA GLY A 78 18.03 16.09 8.43
C GLY A 78 18.63 15.26 7.30
N VAL A 79 19.64 14.47 7.60
CA VAL A 79 20.30 13.60 6.61
C VAL A 79 19.41 12.40 6.30
N PRO A 80 19.27 12.00 5.02
CA PRO A 80 18.46 10.85 4.62
C PRO A 80 18.79 9.57 5.41
N GLN A 81 17.79 8.98 6.02
CA GLN A 81 17.91 7.76 6.81
C GLN A 81 17.11 6.64 6.16
N PHE A 82 17.75 5.50 6.00
CA PHE A 82 17.17 4.33 5.36
C PHE A 82 17.17 3.12 6.29
N GLU A 83 16.11 2.33 6.22
CA GLU A 83 15.96 1.07 6.96
C GLU A 83 15.65 -0.06 5.98
N ARG A 84 16.20 -1.24 6.23
CA ARG A 84 15.97 -2.41 5.39
C ARG A 84 14.54 -2.92 5.57
N ILE A 85 13.87 -3.21 4.46
CA ILE A 85 12.60 -3.94 4.47
C ILE A 85 12.92 -5.43 4.72
N PRO A 86 12.42 -6.03 5.80
CA PRO A 86 12.69 -7.43 6.13
C PRO A 86 12.34 -8.39 4.99
N GLY A 87 13.25 -9.29 4.67
CA GLY A 87 13.08 -10.29 3.61
C GLY A 87 13.41 -9.81 2.20
N THR A 88 13.88 -8.56 2.04
CA THR A 88 14.24 -7.99 0.73
C THR A 88 15.64 -7.37 0.74
N SER A 89 16.14 -6.99 -0.45
CA SER A 89 17.34 -6.15 -0.59
C SER A 89 17.05 -4.66 -0.46
N LEU A 90 15.76 -4.28 -0.48
CA LEU A 90 15.30 -2.88 -0.47
C LEU A 90 15.51 -2.20 0.88
N LEU A 91 15.83 -0.90 0.80
CA LEU A 91 15.74 -0.01 1.94
C LEU A 91 14.65 1.04 1.68
N TYR A 92 13.90 1.42 2.70
CA TYR A 92 12.93 2.51 2.64
C TYR A 92 13.38 3.70 3.48
N ALA A 93 13.03 4.89 3.05
CA ALA A 93 13.34 6.13 3.76
C ALA A 93 12.47 6.30 5.00
N ARG A 94 13.07 6.77 6.12
CA ARG A 94 12.39 6.93 7.41
C ARG A 94 12.07 8.36 7.79
N ASN A 95 12.82 9.32 7.29
CA ASN A 95 12.77 10.72 7.72
C ASN A 95 12.35 11.67 6.60
N THR A 96 11.40 11.23 5.81
CA THR A 96 10.69 12.02 4.79
C THR A 96 9.24 11.58 4.72
N SER A 97 8.36 12.46 4.27
CA SER A 97 6.97 12.14 3.97
C SER A 97 6.81 11.45 2.59
N ALA A 98 7.83 11.56 1.73
CA ALA A 98 7.83 10.92 0.43
C ALA A 98 8.12 9.42 0.54
N GLN A 99 7.53 8.63 -0.34
CA GLN A 99 7.82 7.19 -0.41
C GLN A 99 9.09 6.97 -1.24
N VAL A 100 10.24 6.91 -0.57
CA VAL A 100 11.54 6.71 -1.21
C VAL A 100 12.11 5.36 -0.84
N LEU A 101 12.51 4.60 -1.87
CA LEU A 101 13.24 3.35 -1.77
C LEU A 101 14.66 3.53 -2.25
N LYS A 102 15.60 2.76 -1.69
CA LYS A 102 16.95 2.62 -2.20
C LYS A 102 17.18 1.17 -2.59
N VAL A 103 17.70 0.99 -3.81
CA VAL A 103 18.10 -0.29 -4.39
C VAL A 103 19.49 -0.09 -4.97
N ASP A 104 20.46 -0.84 -4.48
CA ASP A 104 21.88 -0.69 -4.86
C ASP A 104 22.34 0.78 -4.75
N ASP A 105 22.80 1.36 -5.85
CA ASP A 105 23.25 2.76 -5.92
C ASP A 105 22.19 3.71 -6.48
N ARG A 106 20.92 3.27 -6.57
CA ARG A 106 19.83 4.09 -7.08
C ARG A 106 18.74 4.34 -6.02
N TYR A 107 18.11 5.49 -6.18
CA TYR A 107 16.95 5.90 -5.38
C TYR A 107 15.74 5.95 -6.28
N TYR A 108 14.64 5.38 -5.78
CA TYR A 108 13.34 5.40 -6.43
C TYR A 108 12.34 6.06 -5.51
N ALA A 109 11.47 6.89 -6.07
CA ALA A 109 10.39 7.50 -5.31
C ALA A 109 9.07 7.27 -6.02
N VAL A 110 8.00 7.21 -5.24
CA VAL A 110 6.63 7.13 -5.76
C VAL A 110 5.84 8.32 -5.26
N GLU A 111 5.31 9.09 -6.19
CA GLU A 111 4.43 10.22 -5.90
C GLU A 111 3.29 10.26 -6.90
N GLN A 112 2.04 10.36 -6.41
CA GLN A 112 0.82 10.42 -7.21
C GLN A 112 0.69 9.32 -8.26
N GLY A 113 1.15 8.09 -7.94
CA GLY A 113 1.09 6.95 -8.86
C GLY A 113 2.17 6.97 -9.96
N VAL A 114 3.20 7.79 -9.82
CA VAL A 114 4.33 7.89 -10.75
C VAL A 114 5.62 7.46 -10.08
N TRP A 115 6.38 6.63 -10.76
CA TRP A 115 7.74 6.27 -10.36
C TRP A 115 8.77 7.28 -10.84
N TYR A 116 9.64 7.66 -9.94
CA TYR A 116 10.80 8.51 -10.22
C TYR A 116 12.08 7.77 -9.84
N VAL A 117 13.18 8.12 -10.51
CA VAL A 117 14.50 7.57 -10.27
C VAL A 117 15.53 8.67 -10.14
N SER A 118 16.53 8.48 -9.27
CA SER A 118 17.66 9.37 -9.10
C SER A 118 18.92 8.61 -8.71
N GLY A 119 20.08 9.18 -8.99
CA GLY A 119 21.38 8.74 -8.46
C GLY A 119 21.67 9.29 -7.06
N SER A 120 20.81 10.12 -6.49
CA SER A 120 20.98 10.74 -5.19
C SER A 120 19.65 10.80 -4.43
N ALA A 121 19.68 10.66 -3.10
CA ALA A 121 18.49 10.82 -2.25
C ALA A 121 17.86 12.24 -2.33
N TYR A 122 18.65 13.22 -2.76
CA TYR A 122 18.21 14.61 -2.90
C TYR A 122 17.77 14.96 -4.33
N GLY A 123 17.82 14.00 -5.26
CA GLY A 123 17.55 14.27 -6.67
C GLY A 123 18.85 14.71 -7.43
N PRO A 124 18.71 15.26 -8.63
CA PRO A 124 17.45 15.51 -9.32
C PRO A 124 16.71 14.20 -9.64
N TRP A 125 15.38 14.26 -9.61
CA TRP A 125 14.50 13.15 -9.89
C TRP A 125 14.01 13.19 -11.34
N ALA A 126 14.02 12.05 -12.00
CA ALA A 126 13.46 11.89 -13.34
C ALA A 126 12.35 10.82 -13.30
N VAL A 127 11.34 10.96 -14.17
CA VAL A 127 10.33 9.91 -14.33
C VAL A 127 11.01 8.62 -14.78
N ALA A 128 10.76 7.54 -14.06
CA ALA A 128 11.39 6.25 -14.30
C ALA A 128 10.77 5.52 -15.50
N ASP A 129 11.56 4.75 -16.22
CA ASP A 129 11.11 3.85 -17.31
C ASP A 129 10.71 2.48 -16.78
N SER A 130 11.22 2.13 -15.62
CA SER A 130 10.95 0.86 -14.94
C SER A 130 10.99 1.05 -13.43
N ARG A 131 10.30 0.17 -12.73
CA ARG A 131 10.41 0.04 -11.27
C ARG A 131 11.32 -1.13 -10.92
N PRO A 132 11.93 -1.17 -9.71
CA PRO A 132 12.72 -2.33 -9.29
C PRO A 132 11.85 -3.59 -9.18
N ASP A 133 12.34 -4.73 -9.64
CA ASP A 133 11.62 -6.01 -9.55
C ASP A 133 11.44 -6.45 -8.08
N GLU A 134 12.39 -6.10 -7.21
CA GLU A 134 12.38 -6.40 -5.77
C GLU A 134 11.18 -5.79 -5.04
N VAL A 135 10.52 -4.81 -5.63
CA VAL A 135 9.26 -4.23 -5.09
C VAL A 135 8.20 -5.31 -4.89
N GLU A 136 8.21 -6.36 -5.71
CA GLU A 136 7.28 -7.50 -5.56
C GLU A 136 7.51 -8.30 -4.28
N GLU A 137 8.68 -8.23 -3.68
CA GLU A 137 9.04 -8.93 -2.45
C GLU A 137 8.60 -8.19 -1.19
N ILE A 138 8.18 -6.92 -1.29
CA ILE A 138 7.78 -6.12 -0.12
C ILE A 138 6.63 -6.81 0.61
N PRO A 139 6.80 -7.14 1.92
CA PRO A 139 5.75 -7.81 2.69
C PRO A 139 4.61 -6.86 3.06
N PRO A 140 3.38 -7.38 3.28
CA PRO A 140 2.21 -6.57 3.65
C PRO A 140 2.37 -5.76 4.93
N SER A 141 3.32 -6.11 5.78
CA SER A 141 3.63 -5.41 7.03
C SER A 141 4.55 -4.20 6.85
N SER A 142 5.09 -3.99 5.64
CA SER A 142 6.00 -2.87 5.38
C SER A 142 5.24 -1.56 5.19
N PRO A 143 5.76 -0.41 5.70
CA PRO A 143 5.20 0.91 5.43
C PRO A 143 5.27 1.31 3.96
N ALA A 144 6.10 0.63 3.16
CA ALA A 144 6.22 0.84 1.71
C ALA A 144 5.44 -0.18 0.88
N TYR A 145 4.56 -0.99 1.49
CA TYR A 145 3.85 -2.06 0.78
C TYR A 145 2.98 -1.56 -0.38
N ASN A 146 2.40 -0.39 -0.24
CA ASN A 146 1.50 0.20 -1.22
C ASN A 146 2.19 0.51 -2.56
N VAL A 147 3.49 0.77 -2.60
CA VAL A 147 4.19 1.09 -3.87
C VAL A 147 4.20 -0.08 -4.85
N LYS A 148 3.98 -1.33 -4.39
CA LYS A 148 3.79 -2.50 -5.24
C LYS A 148 2.68 -2.32 -6.26
N TYR A 149 1.66 -1.56 -5.91
CA TYR A 149 0.46 -1.35 -6.70
C TYR A 149 0.59 -0.20 -7.70
N VAL A 150 1.80 0.32 -7.90
CA VAL A 150 2.11 1.34 -8.91
C VAL A 150 2.91 0.71 -10.04
N TYR A 151 2.42 0.88 -11.27
CA TYR A 151 2.94 0.20 -12.46
C TYR A 151 3.37 1.20 -13.53
N ILE A 152 4.36 0.77 -14.31
CA ILE A 152 4.76 1.40 -15.57
C ILE A 152 4.40 0.39 -16.65
N TYR A 153 3.51 0.78 -17.58
CA TYR A 153 2.99 -0.11 -18.62
C TYR A 153 3.77 0.01 -19.92
N ASP A 154 4.17 1.24 -20.26
CA ASP A 154 4.90 1.53 -21.50
C ASP A 154 5.55 2.92 -21.40
N TYR A 155 6.52 3.20 -22.24
CA TYR A 155 7.18 4.50 -22.29
C TYR A 155 7.72 4.85 -23.67
N THR A 156 7.78 6.16 -23.92
CA THR A 156 8.48 6.79 -25.02
C THR A 156 9.51 7.79 -24.49
N PRO A 157 10.35 8.41 -25.34
CA PRO A 157 11.22 9.48 -24.87
C PRO A 157 10.49 10.66 -24.22
N GLU A 158 9.24 10.92 -24.59
CA GLU A 158 8.46 12.08 -24.13
C GLU A 158 7.44 11.72 -23.05
N VAL A 159 6.90 10.49 -23.04
CA VAL A 159 5.74 10.09 -22.23
C VAL A 159 5.98 8.74 -21.57
N VAL A 160 5.51 8.61 -20.33
CA VAL A 160 5.43 7.31 -19.61
C VAL A 160 3.97 7.03 -19.31
N HIS A 161 3.51 5.81 -19.67
CA HIS A 161 2.18 5.32 -19.35
C HIS A 161 2.23 4.60 -18.00
N VAL A 162 1.59 5.17 -17.03
CA VAL A 162 1.58 4.70 -15.64
C VAL A 162 0.18 4.34 -15.18
N GLY A 163 0.09 3.62 -14.11
CA GLY A 163 -1.17 3.42 -13.40
C GLY A 163 -0.97 2.76 -12.06
N TYR A 164 -2.01 2.81 -11.25
CA TYR A 164 -1.99 2.16 -9.94
C TYR A 164 -3.31 1.46 -9.66
N LEU A 165 -3.23 0.42 -8.86
CA LEU A 165 -4.39 -0.24 -8.26
C LEU A 165 -4.75 0.40 -6.91
N PRO A 166 -5.98 0.20 -6.40
CA PRO A 166 -6.41 0.68 -5.09
C PRO A 166 -5.47 0.34 -3.93
N GLY A 167 -4.64 -0.70 -4.07
CA GLY A 167 -3.58 -1.02 -3.11
C GLY A 167 -2.59 0.12 -2.86
N TYR A 168 -2.35 0.99 -3.84
CA TYR A 168 -1.54 2.20 -3.66
C TYR A 168 -2.16 3.16 -2.64
N THR A 169 -3.47 3.25 -2.59
CA THR A 169 -4.23 4.02 -1.60
C THR A 169 -4.65 3.17 -0.40
N TRP A 170 -3.92 2.10 -0.13
CA TRP A 170 -4.04 1.21 1.01
C TRP A 170 -5.29 0.31 1.06
N ALA A 171 -6.00 0.13 -0.03
CA ALA A 171 -7.10 -0.82 -0.14
C ALA A 171 -6.65 -2.03 -0.98
N PHE A 172 -6.31 -3.15 -0.35
CA PHE A 172 -5.77 -4.30 -1.07
C PHE A 172 -6.38 -5.63 -0.61
N PRO A 173 -6.41 -6.65 -1.50
CA PRO A 173 -6.95 -7.95 -1.15
C PRO A 173 -6.01 -8.69 -0.19
N TYR A 174 -6.59 -9.26 0.85
CA TYR A 174 -5.88 -10.08 1.81
C TYR A 174 -6.74 -11.26 2.24
N ARG A 175 -6.31 -12.49 1.90
CA ARG A 175 -6.98 -13.75 2.26
C ARG A 175 -8.49 -13.79 1.93
N GLY A 176 -8.86 -13.29 0.76
CA GLY A 176 -10.23 -13.37 0.23
C GLY A 176 -11.18 -12.25 0.67
N ALA A 177 -10.67 -11.21 1.29
CA ALA A 177 -11.41 -9.98 1.58
C ALA A 177 -10.53 -8.75 1.37
N VAL A 178 -11.11 -7.57 1.28
CA VAL A 178 -10.35 -6.31 1.22
C VAL A 178 -10.01 -5.84 2.62
N VAL A 179 -8.74 -5.45 2.81
CA VAL A 179 -8.24 -4.79 4.01
C VAL A 179 -7.69 -3.41 3.67
N TYR A 180 -7.69 -2.53 4.67
CA TYR A 180 -7.21 -1.16 4.54
C TYR A 180 -5.98 -0.95 5.42
N GLY A 181 -4.91 -0.38 4.84
CA GLY A 181 -3.64 -0.20 5.52
C GLY A 181 -2.94 -1.51 5.90
N THR A 182 -1.75 -1.41 6.48
CA THR A 182 -0.94 -2.58 6.87
C THR A 182 -1.39 -3.24 8.16
N GLY A 183 -2.17 -2.55 8.99
CA GLY A 183 -2.51 -3.00 10.34
C GLY A 183 -1.34 -2.93 11.34
N HIS A 184 -0.22 -2.33 10.97
CA HIS A 184 0.97 -2.16 11.80
C HIS A 184 1.13 -0.72 12.26
N TYR A 185 1.69 -0.56 13.45
CA TYR A 185 2.08 0.72 13.98
C TYR A 185 3.55 0.98 13.64
N TYR A 186 3.82 2.12 13.02
CA TYR A 186 5.17 2.57 12.71
C TYR A 186 5.57 3.71 13.64
N ARG A 187 6.83 3.65 14.14
CA ARG A 187 7.36 4.78 14.93
C ARG A 187 7.52 5.99 14.03
N PRO A 188 7.01 7.16 14.46
CA PRO A 188 7.18 8.37 13.70
C PRO A 188 8.66 8.75 13.64
N TRP A 189 9.05 9.38 12.57
CA TRP A 189 10.36 9.99 12.42
C TRP A 189 10.33 11.46 12.88
N LEU A 190 9.16 12.11 12.83
CA LEU A 190 8.85 13.45 13.32
C LEU A 190 7.52 13.48 14.07
N GLY A 191 7.49 14.14 15.23
CA GLY A 191 6.25 14.46 15.93
C GLY A 191 5.38 13.25 16.32
N PRO A 192 4.05 13.39 16.36
CA PRO A 192 3.14 12.35 16.80
C PRO A 192 3.15 11.16 15.85
N ALA A 193 2.90 9.99 16.43
CA ALA A 193 2.83 8.73 15.70
C ALA A 193 1.83 8.76 14.55
N TYR A 194 2.26 8.32 13.35
CA TYR A 194 1.36 8.03 12.27
C TYR A 194 0.77 6.63 12.46
N TYR A 195 -0.54 6.56 12.52
CA TYR A 195 -1.27 5.32 12.46
C TYR A 195 -1.53 5.00 10.98
N TYR A 196 -1.00 3.87 10.51
CA TYR A 196 -1.45 3.27 9.27
C TYR A 196 -2.49 2.21 9.64
N PRO A 197 -3.79 2.48 9.45
CA PRO A 197 -4.84 1.53 9.78
C PRO A 197 -4.73 0.24 8.97
#